data_2d43e795fcbf13a2263f870ca8310fd6
#
_entry.id   2d43e795fcbf13a2263f870ca8310fd6
#
_cell.length_a   1.000
_cell.length_b   1.000
_cell.length_c   1.000
_cell.angle_alpha   90.00
_cell.angle_beta   90.00
_cell.angle_gamma   90.00
#
_symmetry.space_group_name_H-M   'P 1'
#
loop_
_entity.id
_entity.type
_entity.pdbx_description
1 polymer ?
#
loop_
_entity_poly.entity_id
_entity_poly.type
_entity_poly.pdbx_seq_one_letter_code
_entity_poly.pdbx_strand_id
1 'polypeptide(L)'
;MSFRRKEDSLYQINFDETKQVDSFKGVDYSTQSSEQLIDLFSQVLKTGMHGLCFSLYEDGQKPGDTITEEQVRRRMKIIAPYTKWVRSFSCIEGNEFIPIIAKEYGIKTLVGAWLGDDPEINEKEIEGLVKLANEGFVDIAAVGNEVMYRKDLSEDELLEFISRVKDTIPDSIPVGYVDAYYEFSIKPRITAACDLILTNCYP
;
A
#
# COMPACT_ATOMS: atom_id res chain seq x y z
N MET A 1 14.86 -17.27 -21.80
CA MET A 1 13.81 -17.14 -20.77
C MET A 1 14.33 -17.80 -19.49
N SER A 2 14.88 -17.01 -18.60
CA SER A 2 15.41 -17.50 -17.32
C SER A 2 14.35 -17.21 -16.27
N PHE A 3 13.74 -18.27 -15.75
CA PHE A 3 12.88 -18.18 -14.57
C PHE A 3 13.73 -17.74 -13.39
N ARG A 4 13.43 -16.55 -12.85
CA ARG A 4 13.97 -16.12 -11.56
C ARG A 4 13.42 -17.02 -10.46
N ARG A 5 14.15 -18.10 -10.11
CA ARG A 5 14.04 -18.70 -8.80
C ARG A 5 14.97 -17.91 -7.90
N LYS A 6 14.49 -16.96 -7.14
CA LYS A 6 15.12 -16.54 -5.90
C LYS A 6 14.63 -17.45 -4.79
N GLU A 7 15.49 -18.38 -4.41
CA GLU A 7 15.35 -19.11 -3.15
C GLU A 7 15.41 -18.13 -1.98
N ASP A 8 14.40 -18.27 -1.14
CA ASP A 8 14.39 -18.06 0.30
C ASP A 8 15.31 -16.98 0.89
N SER A 9 14.81 -15.73 1.03
CA SER A 9 15.16 -14.97 2.25
C SER A 9 14.47 -13.61 2.43
N LEU A 10 13.56 -13.15 1.58
CA LEU A 10 13.15 -11.74 1.63
C LEU A 10 11.87 -11.42 2.41
N TYR A 11 11.00 -12.35 2.71
CA TYR A 11 9.83 -12.13 3.56
C TYR A 11 9.45 -13.37 4.39
N GLN A 12 10.41 -13.94 5.12
CA GLN A 12 10.00 -14.51 6.41
C GLN A 12 9.72 -13.31 7.32
N ILE A 13 8.51 -12.73 7.17
CA ILE A 13 7.89 -12.10 8.30
C ILE A 13 7.69 -13.25 9.28
N ASN A 14 8.63 -13.40 10.21
CA ASN A 14 8.38 -14.14 11.43
C ASN A 14 7.30 -13.33 12.15
N PHE A 15 6.05 -13.50 11.72
CA PHE A 15 4.94 -13.36 12.62
C PHE A 15 5.20 -14.43 13.68
N ASP A 16 5.72 -14.04 14.80
CA ASP A 16 5.52 -14.80 16.02
C ASP A 16 4.01 -14.64 16.34
N GLU A 17 3.21 -15.30 15.49
CA GLU A 17 1.74 -15.29 15.55
C GLU A 17 1.24 -15.78 16.92
N THR A 18 2.09 -16.54 17.62
CA THR A 18 1.71 -17.17 18.88
C THR A 18 1.71 -16.19 20.06
N LYS A 19 2.44 -15.09 20.01
CA LYS A 19 2.55 -14.19 21.17
C LYS A 19 1.66 -12.95 21.13
N GLN A 20 1.22 -12.48 19.95
CA GLN A 20 0.40 -11.27 19.85
C GLN A 20 -1.12 -11.56 19.71
N VAL A 21 -1.49 -12.66 19.07
CA VAL A 21 -2.91 -13.00 18.85
C VAL A 21 -3.58 -13.54 20.10
N ASP A 22 -2.85 -14.25 20.95
CA ASP A 22 -3.41 -14.84 22.17
C ASP A 22 -3.71 -13.83 23.28
N SER A 23 -3.06 -12.65 23.29
CA SER A 23 -3.30 -11.62 24.31
C SER A 23 -4.64 -10.90 24.17
N PHE A 24 -5.28 -10.96 23.01
CA PHE A 24 -6.58 -10.32 22.75
C PHE A 24 -7.74 -11.33 22.61
N LYS A 25 -7.44 -12.62 22.52
CA LYS A 25 -8.43 -13.67 22.35
C LYS A 25 -9.16 -13.88 23.66
N GLY A 26 -10.43 -13.49 23.70
CA GLY A 26 -11.30 -13.68 24.86
C GLY A 26 -11.41 -12.49 25.81
N VAL A 27 -10.84 -11.32 25.46
CA VAL A 27 -11.07 -10.09 26.23
C VAL A 27 -12.44 -9.52 25.88
N ASP A 28 -13.33 -9.46 26.88
CA ASP A 28 -14.61 -8.78 26.72
C ASP A 28 -14.41 -7.27 26.98
N TYR A 29 -14.33 -6.52 25.88
CA TYR A 29 -14.15 -5.06 25.93
C TYR A 29 -15.44 -4.33 26.36
N SER A 30 -16.61 -4.97 26.32
CA SER A 30 -17.89 -4.36 26.71
C SER A 30 -17.96 -4.00 28.19
N THR A 31 -17.10 -4.63 29.00
CA THR A 31 -17.01 -4.40 30.45
C THR A 31 -16.02 -3.29 30.83
N GLN A 32 -15.26 -2.77 29.86
CA GLN A 32 -14.24 -1.76 30.09
C GLN A 32 -14.83 -0.34 30.14
N SER A 33 -14.32 0.50 31.03
CA SER A 33 -14.63 1.94 30.99
C SER A 33 -13.98 2.63 29.79
N SER A 34 -14.50 3.79 29.40
CA SER A 34 -13.90 4.59 28.33
C SER A 34 -12.43 4.93 28.62
N GLU A 35 -12.06 5.21 29.87
CA GLU A 35 -10.68 5.47 30.27
C GLU A 35 -9.78 4.26 30.06
N GLN A 36 -10.23 3.07 30.45
CA GLN A 36 -9.49 1.82 30.24
C GLN A 36 -9.29 1.52 28.74
N LEU A 37 -10.31 1.77 27.90
CA LEU A 37 -10.20 1.61 26.46
C LEU A 37 -9.24 2.62 25.84
N ILE A 38 -9.23 3.88 26.29
CA ILE A 38 -8.29 4.90 25.84
C ILE A 38 -6.85 4.53 26.21
N ASP A 39 -6.63 4.05 27.44
CA ASP A 39 -5.31 3.61 27.89
C ASP A 39 -4.82 2.40 27.10
N LEU A 40 -5.67 1.40 26.86
CA LEU A 40 -5.34 0.23 26.06
C LEU A 40 -5.00 0.63 24.63
N PHE A 41 -5.83 1.47 24.00
CA PHE A 41 -5.58 1.97 22.65
C PHE A 41 -4.26 2.75 22.57
N SER A 42 -3.99 3.61 23.57
CA SER A 42 -2.74 4.35 23.66
C SER A 42 -1.50 3.44 23.78
N GLN A 43 -1.63 2.33 24.51
CA GLN A 43 -0.55 1.34 24.61
C GLN A 43 -0.33 0.62 23.28
N VAL A 44 -1.39 0.22 22.57
CA VAL A 44 -1.31 -0.39 21.25
C VAL A 44 -0.65 0.57 20.26
N LEU A 45 -1.05 1.84 20.23
CA LEU A 45 -0.43 2.84 19.39
C LEU A 45 1.07 3.00 19.67
N LYS A 46 1.48 3.00 20.94
CA LYS A 46 2.90 3.12 21.33
C LYS A 46 3.75 1.93 20.89
N THR A 47 3.18 0.74 20.74
CA THR A 47 3.90 -0.43 20.20
C THR A 47 4.14 -0.32 18.69
N GLY A 48 3.41 0.58 18.03
CA GLY A 48 3.46 0.82 16.59
C GLY A 48 2.61 -0.18 15.80
N MET A 49 1.76 0.33 14.94
CA MET A 49 1.00 -0.49 13.99
C MET A 49 1.92 -0.99 12.88
N HIS A 50 1.58 -2.13 12.26
CA HIS A 50 2.31 -2.63 11.12
C HIS A 50 2.28 -1.61 9.97
N GLY A 51 1.11 -1.12 9.58
CA GLY A 51 0.97 -0.14 8.52
C GLY A 51 -0.41 0.52 8.52
N LEU A 52 -0.47 1.66 7.86
CA LEU A 52 -1.69 2.43 7.64
C LEU A 52 -1.86 2.77 6.16
N CYS A 53 -3.09 2.71 5.68
CA CYS A 53 -3.47 3.40 4.45
C CYS A 53 -3.52 4.90 4.75
N PHE A 54 -2.73 5.68 4.01
CA PHE A 54 -2.58 7.10 4.26
C PHE A 54 -3.38 7.92 3.24
N SER A 55 -4.30 8.74 3.74
CA SER A 55 -4.99 9.75 2.94
C SER A 55 -4.39 11.12 3.23
N LEU A 56 -4.04 11.84 2.18
CA LEU A 56 -3.48 13.19 2.26
C LEU A 56 -4.55 14.29 2.29
N TYR A 57 -5.82 13.94 2.00
CA TYR A 57 -6.92 14.92 1.93
C TYR A 57 -7.40 15.39 3.30
N GLU A 58 -7.72 16.66 3.39
CA GLU A 58 -8.41 17.31 4.52
C GLU A 58 -9.90 17.49 4.19
N ASP A 59 -10.67 17.96 5.17
CA ASP A 59 -12.11 18.18 4.98
C ASP A 59 -12.38 19.10 3.77
N GLY A 60 -13.26 18.63 2.89
CA GLY A 60 -13.62 19.32 1.65
C GLY A 60 -12.70 19.05 0.46
N GLN A 61 -11.59 18.35 0.65
CA GLN A 61 -10.71 17.94 -0.44
C GLN A 61 -11.05 16.52 -0.95
N LYS A 62 -10.73 16.28 -2.21
CA LYS A 62 -11.00 15.00 -2.91
C LYS A 62 -9.92 14.71 -3.95
N PRO A 63 -9.86 13.49 -4.50
CA PRO A 63 -9.05 13.19 -5.69
C PRO A 63 -9.35 14.18 -6.82
N GLY A 64 -8.30 14.66 -7.49
CA GLY A 64 -8.33 15.75 -8.46
C GLY A 64 -7.90 17.11 -7.90
N ASP A 65 -7.88 17.27 -6.58
CA ASP A 65 -7.33 18.48 -5.95
C ASP A 65 -5.81 18.36 -5.83
N THR A 66 -5.09 19.44 -6.15
CA THR A 66 -3.64 19.48 -5.96
C THR A 66 -3.31 19.71 -4.49
N ILE A 67 -2.61 18.78 -3.89
CA ILE A 67 -2.22 18.83 -2.47
C ILE A 67 -0.75 19.23 -2.34
N THR A 68 -0.46 20.11 -1.39
CA THR A 68 0.90 20.62 -1.17
C THR A 68 1.73 19.64 -0.34
N GLU A 69 3.05 19.64 -0.58
CA GLU A 69 4.01 18.90 0.23
C GLU A 69 3.89 19.22 1.72
N GLU A 70 3.68 20.50 2.07
CA GLU A 70 3.54 20.94 3.45
C GLU A 70 2.33 20.29 4.15
N GLN A 71 1.21 20.14 3.45
CA GLN A 71 0.03 19.45 3.98
C GLN A 71 0.34 17.97 4.24
N VAL A 72 0.96 17.27 3.29
CA VAL A 72 1.35 15.88 3.44
C VAL A 72 2.32 15.73 4.62
N ARG A 73 3.29 16.60 4.73
CA ARG A 73 4.28 16.62 5.82
C ARG A 73 3.64 16.81 7.19
N ARG A 74 2.69 17.73 7.30
CA ARG A 74 1.94 17.97 8.55
C ARG A 74 1.15 16.71 8.97
N ARG A 75 0.47 16.06 8.03
CA ARG A 75 -0.31 14.85 8.29
C ARG A 75 0.58 13.65 8.61
N MET A 76 1.68 13.47 7.87
CA MET A 76 2.64 12.40 8.11
C MET A 76 3.24 12.48 9.52
N LYS A 77 3.57 13.69 9.98
CA LYS A 77 4.10 13.92 11.34
C LYS A 77 3.18 13.37 12.43
N ILE A 78 1.86 13.37 12.20
CA ILE A 78 0.88 12.86 13.19
C ILE A 78 0.98 11.34 13.30
N ILE A 79 1.11 10.62 12.18
CA ILE A 79 1.07 9.16 12.17
C ILE A 79 2.44 8.51 12.31
N ALA A 80 3.50 9.22 11.97
CA ALA A 80 4.86 8.68 11.95
C ALA A 80 5.29 7.96 13.24
N PRO A 81 4.95 8.44 14.45
CA PRO A 81 5.30 7.73 15.69
C PRO A 81 4.59 6.38 15.87
N TYR A 82 3.56 6.09 15.10
CA TYR A 82 2.62 4.99 15.37
C TYR A 82 2.59 3.93 14.28
N THR A 83 3.34 4.07 13.19
CA THR A 83 3.29 3.13 12.08
C THR A 83 4.66 2.81 11.51
N LYS A 84 4.84 1.59 11.01
CA LYS A 84 6.08 1.13 10.34
C LYS A 84 5.98 1.22 8.81
N TRP A 85 4.75 1.20 8.29
CA TRP A 85 4.45 1.25 6.87
C TRP A 85 3.34 2.25 6.58
N VAL A 86 3.40 2.88 5.42
CA VAL A 86 2.28 3.61 4.85
C VAL A 86 2.00 3.10 3.44
N ARG A 87 0.71 3.02 3.11
CA ARG A 87 0.24 2.76 1.76
C ARG A 87 -0.33 4.05 1.17
N SER A 88 0.19 4.47 0.00
CA SER A 88 -0.43 5.47 -0.87
C SER A 88 -1.23 4.81 -1.99
N PHE A 89 -2.08 5.58 -2.66
CA PHE A 89 -3.00 5.05 -3.68
C PHE A 89 -2.73 5.61 -5.07
N SER A 90 -1.98 6.70 -5.18
CA SER A 90 -1.69 7.43 -6.41
C SER A 90 -0.27 7.96 -6.39
N CYS A 91 0.25 8.35 -7.54
CA CYS A 91 1.58 8.92 -7.73
C CYS A 91 1.56 10.34 -8.33
N ILE A 92 0.38 10.98 -8.36
CA ILE A 92 0.15 12.33 -8.89
C ILE A 92 -0.61 13.20 -7.88
N GLU A 93 -0.79 14.48 -8.17
CA GLU A 93 -1.64 15.44 -7.43
C GLU A 93 -1.25 15.62 -5.95
N GLY A 94 0.05 15.47 -5.64
CA GLY A 94 0.60 15.56 -4.28
C GLY A 94 0.76 14.21 -3.58
N ASN A 95 0.23 13.11 -4.12
CA ASN A 95 0.43 11.77 -3.56
C ASN A 95 1.89 11.32 -3.68
N GLU A 96 2.64 11.82 -4.66
CA GLU A 96 4.07 11.58 -4.84
C GLU A 96 4.90 12.03 -3.63
N PHE A 97 4.42 13.00 -2.85
CA PHE A 97 5.10 13.43 -1.63
C PHE A 97 5.00 12.41 -0.49
N ILE A 98 4.01 11.51 -0.51
CA ILE A 98 3.80 10.54 0.58
C ILE A 98 5.02 9.64 0.78
N PRO A 99 5.53 8.90 -0.23
CA PRO A 99 6.68 8.03 -0.04
C PRO A 99 7.97 8.80 0.24
N ILE A 100 8.15 9.97 -0.34
CA ILE A 100 9.31 10.84 -0.10
C ILE A 100 9.38 11.22 1.38
N ILE A 101 8.28 11.74 1.91
CA ILE A 101 8.22 12.18 3.31
C ILE A 101 8.26 10.99 4.28
N ALA A 102 7.60 9.87 3.95
CA ALA A 102 7.65 8.66 4.77
C ALA A 102 9.09 8.17 4.98
N LYS A 103 9.92 8.23 3.94
CA LYS A 103 11.34 7.87 3.99
C LYS A 103 12.13 8.72 5.00
N GLU A 104 11.83 10.02 5.10
CA GLU A 104 12.48 10.91 6.08
C GLU A 104 12.22 10.48 7.54
N TYR A 105 11.07 9.85 7.80
CA TYR A 105 10.70 9.28 9.10
C TYR A 105 11.13 7.82 9.28
N GLY A 106 11.82 7.22 8.29
CA GLY A 106 12.21 5.81 8.33
C GLY A 106 11.03 4.84 8.17
N ILE A 107 9.90 5.32 7.66
CA ILE A 107 8.69 4.53 7.41
C ILE A 107 8.81 3.88 6.02
N LYS A 108 8.49 2.61 5.94
CA LYS A 108 8.43 1.87 4.68
C LYS A 108 7.17 2.18 3.90
N THR A 109 7.24 1.99 2.57
CA THR A 109 6.18 2.45 1.67
C THR A 109 5.66 1.34 0.77
N LEU A 110 4.34 1.24 0.68
CA LEU A 110 3.64 0.57 -0.38
C LEU A 110 3.00 1.65 -1.26
N VAL A 111 3.57 1.85 -2.44
CA VAL A 111 3.17 2.95 -3.34
C VAL A 111 2.28 2.40 -4.44
N GLY A 112 1.06 2.92 -4.53
CA GLY A 112 0.08 2.55 -5.53
C GLY A 112 0.02 3.53 -6.68
N ALA A 113 -0.08 3.01 -7.91
CA ALA A 113 -0.54 3.74 -9.09
C ALA A 113 -2.05 3.51 -9.24
N TRP A 114 -2.84 4.57 -9.25
CA TRP A 114 -4.29 4.47 -9.43
C TRP A 114 -4.64 4.35 -10.91
N LEU A 115 -4.96 3.14 -11.34
CA LEU A 115 -5.40 2.91 -12.71
C LEU A 115 -6.93 2.96 -12.81
N GLY A 116 -7.43 3.57 -13.87
CA GLY A 116 -8.85 3.73 -14.17
C GLY A 116 -9.12 3.62 -15.68
N ASP A 117 -10.23 4.15 -16.13
CA ASP A 117 -10.68 4.15 -17.53
C ASP A 117 -10.08 5.29 -18.37
N ASP A 118 -9.29 6.19 -17.75
CA ASP A 118 -8.60 7.29 -18.45
C ASP A 118 -7.15 6.90 -18.77
N PRO A 119 -6.81 6.66 -20.05
CA PRO A 119 -5.46 6.24 -20.44
C PRO A 119 -4.38 7.29 -20.14
N GLU A 120 -4.70 8.59 -20.24
CA GLU A 120 -3.71 9.65 -20.00
C GLU A 120 -3.36 9.75 -18.51
N ILE A 121 -4.35 9.54 -17.64
CA ILE A 121 -4.12 9.48 -16.19
C ILE A 121 -3.34 8.23 -15.84
N ASN A 122 -3.67 7.08 -16.43
CA ASN A 122 -2.95 5.82 -16.20
C ASN A 122 -1.45 5.96 -16.55
N GLU A 123 -1.12 6.61 -17.66
CA GLU A 123 0.28 6.84 -18.03
C GLU A 123 1.00 7.71 -16.99
N LYS A 124 0.40 8.80 -16.54
CA LYS A 124 1.00 9.67 -15.51
C LYS A 124 1.21 8.94 -14.18
N GLU A 125 0.27 8.11 -13.78
CA GLU A 125 0.36 7.27 -12.58
C GLU A 125 1.53 6.29 -12.67
N ILE A 126 1.67 5.61 -13.80
CA ILE A 126 2.76 4.65 -14.02
C ILE A 126 4.11 5.37 -14.11
N GLU A 127 4.20 6.49 -14.82
CA GLU A 127 5.42 7.31 -14.89
C GLU A 127 5.83 7.79 -13.48
N GLY A 128 4.86 8.23 -12.68
CA GLY A 128 5.06 8.64 -11.30
C GLY A 128 5.58 7.51 -10.43
N LEU A 129 4.97 6.32 -10.50
CA LEU A 129 5.40 5.14 -9.77
C LEU A 129 6.82 4.72 -10.15
N VAL A 130 7.12 4.64 -11.44
CA VAL A 130 8.45 4.28 -11.97
C VAL A 130 9.51 5.27 -11.50
N LYS A 131 9.22 6.57 -11.57
CA LYS A 131 10.11 7.62 -11.08
C LYS A 131 10.43 7.44 -9.60
N LEU A 132 9.41 7.34 -8.75
CA LEU A 132 9.56 7.17 -7.30
C LEU A 132 10.35 5.90 -6.95
N ALA A 133 10.11 4.81 -7.67
CA ALA A 133 10.83 3.55 -7.48
C ALA A 133 12.31 3.67 -7.81
N ASN A 134 12.64 4.29 -8.95
CA ASN A 134 14.04 4.49 -9.37
C ASN A 134 14.79 5.51 -8.49
N GLU A 135 14.08 6.45 -7.88
CA GLU A 135 14.63 7.38 -6.88
C GLU A 135 14.78 6.76 -5.48
N GLY A 136 14.31 5.52 -5.28
CA GLY A 136 14.48 4.76 -4.03
C GLY A 136 13.45 5.08 -2.94
N PHE A 137 12.28 5.59 -3.31
CA PHE A 137 11.20 5.91 -2.38
C PHE A 137 10.13 4.81 -2.24
N VAL A 138 10.28 3.69 -2.96
CA VAL A 138 9.29 2.60 -3.01
C VAL A 138 9.89 1.33 -2.42
N ASP A 139 9.25 0.77 -1.39
CA ASP A 139 9.61 -0.56 -0.87
C ASP A 139 8.76 -1.67 -1.53
N ILE A 140 7.50 -1.38 -1.86
CA ILE A 140 6.59 -2.25 -2.62
C ILE A 140 5.83 -1.38 -3.63
N ALA A 141 5.78 -1.80 -4.88
CA ALA A 141 4.99 -1.17 -5.93
C ALA A 141 3.65 -1.89 -6.12
N ALA A 142 2.54 -1.14 -6.14
CA ALA A 142 1.21 -1.67 -6.42
C ALA A 142 0.67 -1.06 -7.72
N VAL A 143 0.43 -1.90 -8.73
CA VAL A 143 -0.04 -1.48 -10.05
C VAL A 143 -1.55 -1.66 -10.12
N GLY A 144 -2.29 -0.58 -9.84
CA GLY A 144 -3.74 -0.55 -9.79
C GLY A 144 -4.33 -0.91 -8.42
N ASN A 145 -5.54 -0.42 -8.19
CA ASN A 145 -6.36 -0.74 -7.04
C ASN A 145 -7.79 -1.04 -7.49
N GLU A 146 -8.27 -2.25 -7.26
CA GLU A 146 -9.64 -2.71 -7.58
C GLU A 146 -10.06 -2.51 -9.05
N VAL A 147 -9.11 -2.52 -9.96
CA VAL A 147 -9.33 -2.28 -11.38
C VAL A 147 -10.24 -3.34 -12.00
N MET A 148 -10.04 -4.61 -11.62
CA MET A 148 -10.88 -5.71 -12.09
C MET A 148 -12.26 -5.68 -11.44
N TYR A 149 -12.33 -5.38 -10.14
CA TYR A 149 -13.58 -5.21 -9.41
C TYR A 149 -14.44 -4.08 -10.02
N ARG A 150 -13.85 -2.93 -10.30
CA ARG A 150 -14.51 -1.78 -10.93
C ARG A 150 -14.76 -1.96 -12.43
N LYS A 151 -14.04 -2.90 -13.08
CA LYS A 151 -14.08 -3.16 -14.53
C LYS A 151 -13.59 -1.97 -15.37
N ASP A 152 -12.61 -1.24 -14.87
CA ASP A 152 -12.04 -0.07 -15.55
C ASP A 152 -11.13 -0.47 -16.70
N LEU A 153 -10.41 -1.59 -16.58
CA LEU A 153 -9.54 -2.16 -17.60
C LEU A 153 -9.87 -3.64 -17.85
N SER A 154 -9.44 -4.13 -18.97
CA SER A 154 -9.38 -5.57 -19.23
C SER A 154 -8.21 -6.22 -18.48
N GLU A 155 -8.25 -7.55 -18.33
CA GLU A 155 -7.15 -8.30 -17.72
C GLU A 155 -5.84 -8.13 -18.50
N ASP A 156 -5.90 -8.08 -19.85
CA ASP A 156 -4.72 -7.93 -20.70
C ASP A 156 -4.07 -6.56 -20.54
N GLU A 157 -4.86 -5.49 -20.46
CA GLU A 157 -4.34 -4.12 -20.20
C GLU A 157 -3.66 -4.02 -18.83
N LEU A 158 -4.27 -4.58 -17.78
CA LEU A 158 -3.65 -4.59 -16.45
C LEU A 158 -2.34 -5.39 -16.45
N LEU A 159 -2.30 -6.54 -17.13
CA LEU A 159 -1.09 -7.36 -17.26
C LEU A 159 0.03 -6.63 -18.00
N GLU A 160 -0.30 -5.82 -19.00
CA GLU A 160 0.67 -4.98 -19.71
C GLU A 160 1.28 -3.93 -18.78
N PHE A 161 0.46 -3.24 -17.97
CA PHE A 161 0.97 -2.29 -16.97
C PHE A 161 1.86 -2.96 -15.93
N ILE A 162 1.47 -4.13 -15.41
CA ILE A 162 2.28 -4.89 -14.44
C ILE A 162 3.63 -5.28 -15.05
N SER A 163 3.65 -5.81 -16.28
CA SER A 163 4.88 -6.18 -16.97
C SER A 163 5.78 -4.97 -17.17
N ARG A 164 5.22 -3.87 -17.66
CA ARG A 164 5.97 -2.64 -17.93
C ARG A 164 6.62 -2.08 -16.67
N VAL A 165 5.91 -2.07 -15.56
CA VAL A 165 6.49 -1.63 -14.27
C VAL A 165 7.62 -2.55 -13.84
N LYS A 166 7.44 -3.88 -13.91
CA LYS A 166 8.47 -4.86 -13.58
C LYS A 166 9.75 -4.72 -14.40
N ASP A 167 9.59 -4.34 -15.66
CA ASP A 167 10.72 -4.20 -16.60
C ASP A 167 11.49 -2.87 -16.41
N THR A 168 10.88 -1.89 -15.71
CA THR A 168 11.43 -0.51 -15.63
C THR A 168 11.89 -0.08 -14.24
N ILE A 169 11.50 -0.80 -13.18
CA ILE A 169 11.93 -0.49 -11.82
C ILE A 169 13.01 -1.47 -11.33
N PRO A 170 13.76 -1.15 -10.26
CA PRO A 170 14.76 -2.05 -9.69
C PRO A 170 14.18 -3.42 -9.30
N ASP A 171 14.87 -4.49 -9.66
CA ASP A 171 14.51 -5.88 -9.38
C ASP A 171 14.28 -6.21 -7.90
N SER A 172 14.80 -5.39 -7.01
CA SER A 172 14.65 -5.53 -5.55
C SER A 172 13.30 -5.07 -5.03
N ILE A 173 12.52 -4.34 -5.84
CA ILE A 173 11.21 -3.83 -5.46
C ILE A 173 10.16 -4.83 -5.97
N PRO A 174 9.45 -5.52 -5.07
CA PRO A 174 8.38 -6.42 -5.49
C PRO A 174 7.20 -5.64 -6.06
N VAL A 175 6.61 -6.16 -7.13
CA VAL A 175 5.45 -5.60 -7.81
C VAL A 175 4.22 -6.45 -7.53
N GLY A 176 3.17 -5.81 -7.05
CA GLY A 176 1.89 -6.44 -6.78
C GLY A 176 0.72 -5.69 -7.40
N TYR A 177 -0.45 -6.27 -7.21
CA TYR A 177 -1.73 -5.69 -7.56
C TYR A 177 -2.67 -5.74 -6.37
N VAL A 178 -3.55 -4.75 -6.24
CA VAL A 178 -4.50 -4.66 -5.12
C VAL A 178 -5.92 -4.86 -5.64
N ASP A 179 -6.62 -5.87 -5.09
CA ASP A 179 -8.06 -6.05 -5.40
C ASP A 179 -8.78 -6.79 -4.27
N ALA A 180 -10.09 -6.96 -4.42
CA ALA A 180 -10.89 -7.81 -3.56
C ALA A 180 -10.33 -9.25 -3.60
N TYR A 181 -10.28 -9.89 -2.44
CA TYR A 181 -9.59 -11.18 -2.27
C TYR A 181 -10.06 -12.27 -3.26
N TYR A 182 -11.32 -12.27 -3.66
CA TYR A 182 -11.89 -13.27 -4.57
C TYR A 182 -11.48 -13.05 -6.04
N GLU A 183 -11.10 -11.82 -6.46
CA GLU A 183 -10.65 -11.54 -7.82
C GLU A 183 -9.40 -12.36 -8.16
N PHE A 184 -8.49 -12.53 -7.21
CA PHE A 184 -7.28 -13.35 -7.40
C PHE A 184 -7.59 -14.83 -7.64
N SER A 185 -8.69 -15.34 -7.09
CA SER A 185 -9.12 -16.75 -7.30
C SER A 185 -9.63 -16.98 -8.70
N ILE A 186 -10.29 -15.99 -9.30
CA ILE A 186 -10.92 -16.10 -10.62
C ILE A 186 -10.05 -15.54 -11.76
N LYS A 187 -8.93 -14.88 -11.43
CA LYS A 187 -7.98 -14.29 -12.37
C LYS A 187 -6.55 -14.81 -12.14
N PRO A 188 -6.29 -16.09 -12.44
CA PRO A 188 -5.01 -16.73 -12.13
C PRO A 188 -3.83 -16.12 -12.93
N ARG A 189 -4.05 -15.49 -14.08
CA ARG A 189 -3.01 -14.83 -14.85
C ARG A 189 -2.46 -13.61 -14.11
N ILE A 190 -3.33 -12.80 -13.50
CA ILE A 190 -2.93 -11.65 -12.69
C ILE A 190 -2.15 -12.14 -11.46
N THR A 191 -2.67 -13.16 -10.78
CA THR A 191 -1.98 -13.76 -9.62
C THR A 191 -0.58 -14.24 -9.98
N ALA A 192 -0.42 -14.88 -11.14
CA ALA A 192 0.88 -15.37 -11.60
C ALA A 192 1.85 -14.26 -12.07
N ALA A 193 1.32 -13.11 -12.50
CA ALA A 193 2.12 -11.98 -12.95
C ALA A 193 2.72 -11.16 -11.79
N CYS A 194 2.11 -11.22 -10.61
CA CYS A 194 2.53 -10.47 -9.43
C CYS A 194 3.62 -11.21 -8.64
N ASP A 195 4.53 -10.46 -7.99
CA ASP A 195 5.46 -11.00 -7.00
C ASP A 195 4.77 -11.25 -5.66
N LEU A 196 3.71 -10.46 -5.40
CA LEU A 196 2.81 -10.59 -4.24
C LEU A 196 1.41 -10.12 -4.60
N ILE A 197 0.41 -10.68 -3.95
CA ILE A 197 -0.97 -10.22 -4.06
C ILE A 197 -1.33 -9.38 -2.83
N LEU A 198 -2.08 -8.31 -3.05
CA LEU A 198 -2.50 -7.36 -2.02
C LEU A 198 -4.03 -7.37 -1.96
N THR A 199 -4.57 -7.98 -0.92
CA THR A 199 -6.02 -8.20 -0.85
C THR A 199 -6.73 -7.14 -0.02
N ASN A 200 -7.77 -6.53 -0.59
CA ASN A 200 -8.76 -5.80 0.17
C ASN A 200 -9.76 -6.81 0.76
N CYS A 201 -9.77 -6.91 2.09
CA CYS A 201 -10.69 -7.76 2.83
C CYS A 201 -11.68 -6.86 3.55
N TYR A 202 -12.92 -6.87 3.10
CA TYR A 202 -14.01 -6.16 3.74
C TYR A 202 -14.75 -7.13 4.67
N PRO A 203 -15.02 -6.72 5.93
CA PRO A 203 -15.74 -7.55 6.89
C PRO A 203 -17.22 -7.76 6.52
#